data_83d4ff295307ce034cbb308354161b23
#
_entry.id   83d4ff295307ce034cbb308354161b23
#
_cell.length_a   1.000
_cell.length_b   1.000
_cell.length_c   1.000
_cell.angle_alpha   90.00
_cell.angle_beta   90.00
_cell.angle_gamma   90.00
#
_symmetry.space_group_name_H-M   'P 1'
#
loop_
_entity.id
_entity.type
_entity.pdbx_description
1 polymer ?
#
loop_
_entity_poly.entity_id
_entity_poly.type
_entity_poly.pdbx_seq_one_letter_code
_entity_poly.pdbx_strand_id
1 'polypeptide(L)'
;MCIRDSLDSLLPALEVLTSAWGFGWSPTRITVSTAGVASRLERFLEATQVHLAVSLHNPFPHERAEIMPVEKAWPIREVVEILRRYDFTHQRRVSFEYIVMSGLNDSPRHIRELCRLLDGIKCRINLIRFHKIPGSPYFSPDDRAMIAFRDALTAKGIHTTIRNKSYSRPGPVSLQRQE
;
A
#
# COMPACT_ATOMS: atom_id res chain seq x y z
N MET A 1 -1.99 2.42 -10.26
CA MET A 1 -1.42 1.60 -11.34
C MET A 1 -0.58 0.51 -10.69
N CYS A 2 -0.62 -0.74 -11.14
CA CYS A 2 0.07 -1.86 -10.47
C CYS A 2 1.30 -2.28 -11.29
N ILE A 3 2.44 -2.51 -10.62
CA ILE A 3 3.70 -2.90 -11.28
C ILE A 3 3.66 -4.35 -11.84
N ARG A 4 2.63 -5.14 -11.51
CA ARG A 4 2.63 -6.59 -11.72
C ARG A 4 2.94 -7.05 -13.15
N ASP A 5 2.31 -6.47 -14.16
CA ASP A 5 2.35 -7.01 -15.53
C ASP A 5 2.83 -6.03 -16.60
N SER A 6 3.07 -4.75 -16.26
CA SER A 6 3.26 -3.70 -17.26
C SER A 6 4.35 -2.68 -16.92
N LEU A 7 5.46 -3.10 -16.29
CA LEU A 7 6.54 -2.17 -15.97
C LEU A 7 7.09 -1.48 -17.24
N ASP A 8 7.18 -2.22 -18.35
CA ASP A 8 7.67 -1.70 -19.62
C ASP A 8 6.74 -0.64 -20.23
N SER A 9 5.45 -0.69 -19.94
CA SER A 9 4.48 0.37 -20.32
C SER A 9 4.36 1.45 -19.25
N LEU A 10 4.60 1.10 -17.97
CA LEU A 10 4.49 2.02 -16.86
C LEU A 10 5.61 3.07 -16.88
N LEU A 11 6.86 2.66 -17.09
CA LEU A 11 8.00 3.57 -17.06
C LEU A 11 7.91 4.68 -18.12
N PRO A 12 7.60 4.40 -19.41
CA PRO A 12 7.36 5.45 -20.39
C PRO A 12 6.20 6.38 -20.02
N ALA A 13 5.11 5.85 -19.45
CA ALA A 13 3.99 6.67 -19.02
C ALA A 13 4.39 7.62 -17.86
N LEU A 14 5.19 7.14 -16.90
CA LEU A 14 5.73 7.98 -15.83
C LEU A 14 6.69 9.05 -16.37
N GLU A 15 7.49 8.71 -17.36
CA GLU A 15 8.36 9.65 -18.03
C GLU A 15 7.55 10.79 -18.67
N VAL A 16 6.51 10.49 -19.45
CA VAL A 16 5.60 11.50 -20.03
C VAL A 16 4.98 12.38 -18.94
N LEU A 17 4.56 11.77 -17.81
CA LEU A 17 3.95 12.54 -16.73
C LEU A 17 4.92 13.47 -16.02
N THR A 18 6.20 13.10 -15.88
CA THR A 18 7.17 13.82 -15.05
C THR A 18 8.16 14.69 -15.84
N SER A 19 8.35 14.43 -17.13
CA SER A 19 9.29 15.18 -17.96
C SER A 19 8.77 16.57 -18.32
N ALA A 20 9.71 17.51 -18.50
CA ALA A 20 9.41 18.87 -18.90
C ALA A 20 8.76 18.97 -20.28
N TRP A 21 9.06 18.05 -21.18
CA TRP A 21 8.45 17.94 -22.52
C TRP A 21 7.04 17.30 -22.48
N GLY A 22 6.66 16.68 -21.37
CA GLY A 22 5.34 16.10 -21.15
C GLY A 22 4.47 16.97 -20.25
N PHE A 23 3.93 16.36 -19.17
CA PHE A 23 3.07 17.10 -18.23
C PHE A 23 3.82 17.87 -17.15
N GLY A 24 5.09 17.62 -16.93
CA GLY A 24 5.91 18.31 -15.94
C GLY A 24 5.46 18.11 -14.48
N TRP A 25 4.77 17.01 -14.19
CA TRP A 25 4.30 16.76 -12.82
C TRP A 25 5.47 16.41 -11.90
N SER A 26 5.43 16.95 -10.69
CA SER A 26 6.37 16.52 -9.66
C SER A 26 6.21 15.01 -9.39
N PRO A 27 7.29 14.22 -9.37
CA PRO A 27 7.25 12.80 -9.01
C PRO A 27 6.57 12.55 -7.66
N THR A 28 6.63 13.52 -6.73
CA THR A 28 5.99 13.43 -5.40
C THR A 28 4.46 13.45 -5.44
N ARG A 29 3.86 13.79 -6.58
CA ARG A 29 2.41 13.75 -6.79
C ARG A 29 1.92 12.39 -7.28
N ILE A 30 2.84 11.51 -7.65
CA ILE A 30 2.52 10.22 -8.25
C ILE A 30 2.89 9.12 -7.27
N THR A 31 1.98 8.18 -7.09
CA THR A 31 2.23 6.96 -6.29
C THR A 31 1.90 5.74 -7.14
N VAL A 32 2.84 4.84 -7.23
CA VAL A 32 2.66 3.54 -7.91
C VAL A 32 2.50 2.45 -6.86
N SER A 33 1.47 1.61 -7.05
CA SER A 33 1.20 0.49 -6.15
C SER A 33 1.77 -0.81 -6.69
N THR A 34 2.25 -1.67 -5.79
CA THR A 34 2.73 -3.01 -6.11
C THR A 34 2.25 -4.03 -5.08
N ALA A 35 2.01 -5.26 -5.56
CA ALA A 35 1.81 -6.41 -4.67
C ALA A 35 3.15 -7.00 -4.16
N GLY A 36 4.30 -6.48 -4.63
CA GLY A 36 5.61 -6.92 -4.22
C GLY A 36 6.27 -7.91 -5.20
N VAL A 37 6.23 -7.64 -6.51
CA VAL A 37 6.98 -8.43 -7.49
C VAL A 37 8.44 -8.00 -7.44
N ALA A 38 9.27 -8.74 -6.69
CA ALA A 38 10.64 -8.37 -6.35
C ALA A 38 11.52 -8.16 -7.59
N SER A 39 11.42 -9.04 -8.60
CA SER A 39 12.23 -8.95 -9.82
C SER A 39 12.06 -7.67 -10.64
N ARG A 40 10.97 -6.93 -10.43
CA ARG A 40 10.69 -5.67 -11.14
C ARG A 40 10.87 -4.44 -10.26
N LEU A 41 10.99 -4.65 -8.95
CA LEU A 41 11.02 -3.58 -7.97
C LEU A 41 12.30 -2.75 -8.07
N GLU A 42 13.45 -3.39 -8.19
CA GLU A 42 14.75 -2.73 -8.33
C GLU A 42 14.77 -1.83 -9.57
N ARG A 43 14.41 -2.38 -10.73
CA ARG A 43 14.32 -1.61 -11.99
C ARG A 43 13.39 -0.40 -11.87
N PHE A 44 12.25 -0.54 -11.16
CA PHE A 44 11.35 0.57 -10.89
C PHE A 44 12.01 1.63 -10.01
N LEU A 45 12.68 1.20 -8.94
CA LEU A 45 13.35 2.09 -8.00
C LEU A 45 14.53 2.84 -8.62
N GLU A 46 15.22 2.26 -9.57
CA GLU A 46 16.31 2.88 -10.31
C GLU A 46 15.81 3.86 -11.38
N ALA A 47 14.72 3.52 -12.06
CA ALA A 47 14.24 4.27 -13.21
C ALA A 47 13.40 5.51 -12.86
N THR A 48 12.85 5.63 -11.62
CA THR A 48 11.91 6.72 -11.29
C THR A 48 12.01 7.16 -9.84
N GLN A 49 11.57 8.41 -9.57
CA GLN A 49 11.52 9.02 -8.24
C GLN A 49 10.09 9.14 -7.69
N VAL A 50 9.11 8.54 -8.33
CA VAL A 50 7.72 8.55 -7.84
C VAL A 50 7.58 7.74 -6.55
N HIS A 51 6.54 8.03 -5.78
CA HIS A 51 6.28 7.31 -4.55
C HIS A 51 5.86 5.87 -4.80
N LEU A 52 6.23 4.98 -3.89
CA LEU A 52 5.89 3.56 -3.94
C LEU A 52 4.92 3.22 -2.81
N ALA A 53 3.88 2.46 -3.16
CA ALA A 53 2.96 1.84 -2.19
C ALA A 53 3.02 0.31 -2.34
N VAL A 54 3.37 -0.38 -1.27
CA VAL A 54 3.49 -1.85 -1.24
C VAL A 54 2.30 -2.44 -0.50
N SER A 55 1.57 -3.34 -1.13
CA SER A 55 0.50 -4.11 -0.49
C SER A 55 1.09 -5.14 0.46
N LEU A 56 1.06 -4.83 1.77
CA LEU A 56 1.61 -5.70 2.81
C LEU A 56 0.53 -6.64 3.38
N HIS A 57 -0.51 -6.07 3.96
CA HIS A 57 -1.73 -6.67 4.52
C HIS A 57 -1.53 -7.70 5.63
N ASN A 58 -0.38 -8.36 5.73
CA ASN A 58 0.00 -9.22 6.86
C ASN A 58 1.53 -9.37 6.92
N PRO A 59 2.18 -9.25 8.11
CA PRO A 59 3.62 -9.38 8.25
C PRO A 59 4.11 -10.84 8.35
N PHE A 60 3.18 -11.80 8.57
CA PHE A 60 3.51 -13.21 8.64
C PHE A 60 3.34 -13.87 7.27
N PRO A 61 4.40 -14.45 6.67
CA PRO A 61 4.32 -15.02 5.31
C PRO A 61 3.22 -16.06 5.14
N HIS A 62 3.04 -16.94 6.11
CA HIS A 62 2.00 -17.98 6.06
C HIS A 62 0.60 -17.37 5.97
N GLU A 63 0.27 -16.44 6.86
CA GLU A 63 -1.03 -15.77 6.87
C GLU A 63 -1.21 -14.85 5.66
N ARG A 64 -0.12 -14.20 5.22
CA ARG A 64 -0.15 -13.37 4.01
C ARG A 64 -0.46 -14.20 2.77
N ALA A 65 0.08 -15.40 2.66
CA ALA A 65 -0.17 -16.28 1.53
C ALA A 65 -1.64 -16.69 1.37
N GLU A 66 -2.42 -16.72 2.47
CA GLU A 66 -3.86 -17.01 2.45
C GLU A 66 -4.68 -15.88 1.81
N ILE A 67 -4.27 -14.62 2.03
CA ILE A 67 -4.98 -13.43 1.50
C ILE A 67 -4.31 -12.84 0.26
N MET A 68 -3.03 -13.14 0.04
CA MET A 68 -2.23 -12.66 -1.08
C MET A 68 -1.37 -13.80 -1.65
N PRO A 69 -1.86 -14.57 -2.63
CA PRO A 69 -1.12 -15.70 -3.23
C PRO A 69 0.25 -15.33 -3.82
N VAL A 70 0.48 -14.06 -4.12
CA VAL A 70 1.78 -13.53 -4.60
C VAL A 70 2.92 -13.78 -3.60
N GLU A 71 2.62 -13.96 -2.30
CA GLU A 71 3.60 -14.30 -1.26
C GLU A 71 4.39 -15.57 -1.57
N LYS A 72 3.75 -16.55 -2.24
CA LYS A 72 4.40 -17.82 -2.60
C LYS A 72 5.50 -17.64 -3.62
N ALA A 73 5.36 -16.67 -4.53
CA ALA A 73 6.35 -16.38 -5.56
C ALA A 73 7.33 -15.28 -5.13
N TRP A 74 6.85 -14.31 -4.35
CA TRP A 74 7.58 -13.12 -3.94
C TRP A 74 7.30 -12.83 -2.46
N PRO A 75 8.07 -13.45 -1.55
CA PRO A 75 7.91 -13.23 -0.11
C PRO A 75 8.08 -11.76 0.27
N ILE A 76 7.21 -11.25 1.14
CA ILE A 76 7.27 -9.84 1.57
C ILE A 76 8.60 -9.49 2.22
N ARG A 77 9.26 -10.45 2.86
CA ARG A 77 10.58 -10.25 3.46
C ARG A 77 11.64 -9.93 2.41
N GLU A 78 11.62 -10.58 1.25
CA GLU A 78 12.53 -10.27 0.14
C GLU A 78 12.27 -8.86 -0.40
N VAL A 79 11.00 -8.50 -0.55
CA VAL A 79 10.61 -7.15 -0.96
C VAL A 79 11.15 -6.09 0.01
N VAL A 80 11.04 -6.33 1.30
CA VAL A 80 11.55 -5.44 2.36
C VAL A 80 13.08 -5.37 2.32
N GLU A 81 13.79 -6.48 2.10
CA GLU A 81 15.25 -6.49 1.96
C GLU A 81 15.73 -5.69 0.73
N ILE A 82 15.00 -5.75 -0.38
CA ILE A 82 15.26 -4.88 -1.53
C ILE A 82 15.09 -3.42 -1.14
N LEU A 83 13.98 -3.08 -0.48
CA LEU A 83 13.69 -1.69 -0.08
C LEU A 83 14.73 -1.13 0.88
N ARG A 84 15.32 -1.93 1.78
CA ARG A 84 16.38 -1.49 2.70
C ARG A 84 17.64 -0.98 2.01
N ARG A 85 17.88 -1.35 0.76
CA ARG A 85 19.04 -0.90 -0.04
C ARG A 85 18.86 0.50 -0.64
N TYR A 86 17.66 1.10 -0.51
CA TYR A 86 17.32 2.39 -1.10
C TYR A 86 17.01 3.43 -0.03
N ASP A 87 17.37 4.68 -0.32
CA ASP A 87 17.07 5.82 0.57
C ASP A 87 15.67 6.38 0.28
N PHE A 88 14.84 6.47 1.31
CA PHE A 88 13.50 7.06 1.29
C PHE A 88 13.40 8.31 2.15
N THR A 89 14.52 8.92 2.51
CA THR A 89 14.56 10.10 3.40
C THR A 89 14.25 11.40 2.68
N HIS A 90 14.46 11.46 1.37
CA HIS A 90 14.34 12.66 0.55
C HIS A 90 13.03 12.72 -0.26
N GLN A 91 13.11 12.72 -1.59
CA GLN A 91 11.95 12.93 -2.46
C GLN A 91 11.02 11.73 -2.52
N ARG A 92 11.59 10.53 -2.71
CA ARG A 92 10.82 9.29 -2.79
C ARG A 92 10.34 8.88 -1.41
N ARG A 93 9.10 8.42 -1.35
CA ARG A 93 8.53 7.82 -0.14
C ARG A 93 8.06 6.40 -0.43
N VAL A 94 8.22 5.52 0.55
CA VAL A 94 7.61 4.20 0.56
C VAL A 94 6.50 4.16 1.60
N SER A 95 5.35 3.62 1.20
CA SER A 95 4.24 3.33 2.10
C SER A 95 3.85 1.86 1.99
N PHE A 96 3.38 1.32 3.09
CA PHE A 96 2.82 -0.03 3.15
C PHE A 96 1.30 0.08 3.34
N GLU A 97 0.55 -0.47 2.40
CA GLU A 97 -0.90 -0.55 2.49
C GLU A 97 -1.27 -1.78 3.33
N TYR A 98 -2.11 -1.58 4.33
CA TYR A 98 -2.50 -2.62 5.28
C TYR A 98 -4.01 -2.61 5.46
N ILE A 99 -4.70 -3.57 4.84
CA ILE A 99 -6.12 -3.77 5.04
C ILE A 99 -6.31 -4.47 6.39
N VAL A 100 -6.95 -3.78 7.33
CA VAL A 100 -7.23 -4.32 8.66
C VAL A 100 -8.51 -5.14 8.61
N MET A 101 -8.39 -6.41 8.98
CA MET A 101 -9.48 -7.38 9.09
C MET A 101 -9.59 -7.85 10.54
N SER A 102 -10.76 -7.66 11.13
CA SER A 102 -10.99 -7.95 12.56
C SER A 102 -10.76 -9.41 12.88
N GLY A 103 -9.93 -9.66 13.90
CA GLY A 103 -9.57 -11.00 14.39
C GLY A 103 -8.60 -11.77 13.51
N LEU A 104 -8.19 -11.22 12.35
CA LEU A 104 -7.26 -11.89 11.45
C LEU A 104 -5.83 -11.29 11.56
N ASN A 105 -5.69 -9.99 11.36
CA ASN A 105 -4.38 -9.33 11.24
C ASN A 105 -4.25 -8.08 12.12
N ASP A 106 -5.10 -7.90 13.11
CA ASP A 106 -5.20 -6.70 13.96
C ASP A 106 -4.70 -6.91 15.42
N SER A 107 -4.08 -8.05 15.71
CA SER A 107 -3.64 -8.39 17.06
C SER A 107 -2.28 -7.76 17.45
N PRO A 108 -1.95 -7.68 18.76
CA PRO A 108 -0.65 -7.18 19.23
C PRO A 108 0.57 -7.91 18.65
N ARG A 109 0.44 -9.18 18.27
CA ARG A 109 1.54 -9.92 17.62
C ARG A 109 1.84 -9.38 16.22
N HIS A 110 0.80 -8.94 15.47
CA HIS A 110 0.97 -8.32 14.17
C HIS A 110 1.68 -6.96 14.28
N ILE A 111 1.35 -6.16 15.29
CA ILE A 111 2.04 -4.89 15.56
C ILE A 111 3.52 -5.13 15.81
N ARG A 112 3.88 -6.09 16.67
CA ARG A 112 5.28 -6.41 16.95
C ARG A 112 6.03 -6.87 15.71
N GLU A 113 5.42 -7.73 14.90
CA GLU A 113 6.05 -8.24 13.69
C GLU A 113 6.15 -7.18 12.60
N LEU A 114 5.16 -6.28 12.46
CA LEU A 114 5.25 -5.12 11.56
C LEU A 114 6.44 -4.23 11.94
N CYS A 115 6.61 -3.93 13.22
CA CYS A 115 7.74 -3.15 13.69
C CYS A 115 9.08 -3.84 13.39
N ARG A 116 9.17 -5.15 13.63
CA ARG A 116 10.37 -5.93 13.34
C ARG A 116 10.68 -6.01 11.85
N LEU A 117 9.64 -6.23 11.02
CA LEU A 117 9.78 -6.36 9.58
C LEU A 117 10.24 -5.05 8.94
N LEU A 118 9.69 -3.93 9.38
CA LEU A 118 9.94 -2.60 8.78
C LEU A 118 11.04 -1.80 9.48
N ASP A 119 11.71 -2.40 10.46
CA ASP A 119 12.84 -1.77 11.15
C ASP A 119 13.94 -1.35 10.16
N GLY A 120 14.48 -0.16 10.36
CA GLY A 120 15.52 0.42 9.50
C GLY A 120 15.02 1.04 8.19
N ILE A 121 13.70 0.98 7.88
CA ILE A 121 13.13 1.63 6.68
C ILE A 121 12.34 2.87 7.08
N LYS A 122 12.69 4.04 6.52
CA LYS A 122 11.87 5.24 6.67
C LYS A 122 10.61 5.13 5.83
N CYS A 123 9.55 4.59 6.42
CA CYS A 123 8.29 4.32 5.73
C CYS A 123 7.09 4.86 6.52
N ARG A 124 5.90 4.68 5.93
CA ARG A 124 4.63 4.86 6.60
C ARG A 124 3.74 3.64 6.36
N ILE A 125 2.77 3.43 7.26
CA ILE A 125 1.70 2.46 7.05
C ILE A 125 0.39 3.21 6.82
N ASN A 126 -0.31 2.87 5.74
CA ASN A 126 -1.67 3.34 5.48
C ASN A 126 -2.64 2.22 5.83
N LEU A 127 -3.36 2.36 6.92
CA LEU A 127 -4.41 1.43 7.33
C LEU A 127 -5.65 1.66 6.49
N ILE A 128 -6.16 0.60 5.91
CA ILE A 128 -7.39 0.58 5.12
C ILE A 128 -8.37 -0.32 5.86
N ARG A 129 -9.56 0.20 6.18
CA ARG A 129 -10.62 -0.61 6.77
C ARG A 129 -11.09 -1.66 5.75
N PHE A 130 -11.16 -2.92 6.16
CA PHE A 130 -11.84 -3.93 5.35
C PHE A 130 -13.33 -3.62 5.27
N HIS A 131 -13.88 -3.61 4.07
CA HIS A 131 -15.31 -3.52 3.85
C HIS A 131 -15.87 -4.90 3.53
N LYS A 132 -16.86 -5.33 4.31
CA LYS A 132 -17.47 -6.65 4.15
C LYS A 132 -18.02 -6.82 2.74
N ILE A 133 -17.60 -7.91 2.10
CA ILE A 133 -18.06 -8.33 0.78
C ILE A 133 -18.97 -9.55 0.98
N PRO A 134 -20.12 -9.66 0.28
CA PRO A 134 -20.96 -10.86 0.35
C PRO A 134 -20.13 -12.14 0.11
N GLY A 135 -20.32 -13.15 0.95
CA GLY A 135 -19.58 -14.42 0.86
C GLY A 135 -18.16 -14.39 1.45
N SER A 136 -17.64 -13.24 1.90
CA SER A 136 -16.34 -13.18 2.55
C SER A 136 -16.42 -13.68 4.00
N PRO A 137 -15.45 -14.51 4.46
CA PRO A 137 -15.37 -14.94 5.86
C PRO A 137 -14.79 -13.84 6.78
N TYR A 138 -14.31 -12.73 6.24
CA TYR A 138 -13.62 -11.69 6.99
C TYR A 138 -14.58 -10.63 7.52
N PHE A 139 -14.20 -9.98 8.63
CA PHE A 139 -14.99 -8.96 9.29
C PHE A 139 -14.29 -7.60 9.26
N SER A 140 -15.12 -6.54 9.19
CA SER A 140 -14.66 -5.16 9.30
C SER A 140 -14.33 -4.82 10.74
N PRO A 141 -13.18 -4.20 11.04
CA PRO A 141 -12.92 -3.65 12.37
C PRO A 141 -13.81 -2.42 12.62
N ASP A 142 -14.11 -2.15 13.88
CA ASP A 142 -14.76 -0.91 14.29
C ASP A 142 -13.76 0.28 14.34
N ASP A 143 -14.26 1.49 14.58
CA ASP A 143 -13.42 2.70 14.64
C ASP A 143 -12.42 2.64 15.79
N ARG A 144 -12.84 2.09 16.93
CA ARG A 144 -11.99 1.98 18.12
C ARG A 144 -10.80 1.05 17.87
N ALA A 145 -11.04 -0.10 17.24
CA ALA A 145 -9.97 -1.04 16.86
C ALA A 145 -9.00 -0.42 15.85
N MET A 146 -9.51 0.28 14.83
CA MET A 146 -8.67 0.99 13.85
C MET A 146 -7.78 2.05 14.49
N ILE A 147 -8.35 2.85 15.39
CA ILE A 147 -7.61 3.89 16.12
C ILE A 147 -6.56 3.27 17.04
N ALA A 148 -6.92 2.25 17.81
CA ALA A 148 -5.99 1.56 18.70
C ALA A 148 -4.82 0.92 17.95
N PHE A 149 -5.09 0.31 16.79
CA PHE A 149 -4.04 -0.29 15.95
C PHE A 149 -3.09 0.76 15.37
N ARG A 150 -3.62 1.90 14.88
CA ARG A 150 -2.83 3.05 14.43
C ARG A 150 -1.94 3.59 15.54
N ASP A 151 -2.51 3.85 16.70
CA ASP A 151 -1.82 4.47 17.83
C ASP A 151 -0.72 3.58 18.37
N ALA A 152 -0.95 2.26 18.41
CA ALA A 152 0.03 1.29 18.83
C ALA A 152 1.25 1.21 17.86
N LEU A 153 1.03 1.32 16.54
CA LEU A 153 2.11 1.40 15.56
C LEU A 153 2.85 2.73 15.66
N THR A 154 2.12 3.84 15.81
CA THR A 154 2.69 5.19 15.93
C THR A 154 3.55 5.31 17.19
N ALA A 155 3.09 4.77 18.32
CA ALA A 155 3.85 4.73 19.57
C ALA A 155 5.17 3.95 19.46
N LYS A 156 5.29 3.05 18.49
CA LYS A 156 6.53 2.31 18.17
C LYS A 156 7.37 2.97 17.09
N GLY A 157 7.06 4.21 16.71
CA GLY A 157 7.85 5.00 15.76
C GLY A 157 7.48 4.84 14.29
N ILE A 158 6.46 4.04 13.94
CA ILE A 158 6.00 3.91 12.55
C ILE A 158 4.89 4.91 12.29
N HIS A 159 5.14 5.88 11.41
CA HIS A 159 4.11 6.85 11.01
C HIS A 159 2.93 6.12 10.35
N THR A 160 1.77 6.15 11.01
CA THR A 160 0.61 5.37 10.58
C THR A 160 -0.62 6.28 10.38
N THR A 161 -1.31 6.10 9.25
CA THR A 161 -2.54 6.84 8.91
C THR A 161 -3.69 5.88 8.68
N ILE A 162 -4.92 6.33 8.95
CA ILE A 162 -6.13 5.61 8.56
C ILE A 162 -6.67 6.26 7.30
N ARG A 163 -6.81 5.47 6.23
CA ARG A 163 -7.39 5.93 4.98
C ARG A 163 -8.90 5.81 5.05
N ASN A 164 -9.58 6.94 5.25
CA ASN A 164 -11.04 7.00 5.10
C ASN A 164 -11.37 7.06 3.61
N LYS A 165 -11.87 5.97 3.04
CA LYS A 165 -12.57 6.04 1.77
C LYS A 165 -14.00 6.49 2.01
N SER A 166 -14.26 7.78 1.96
CA SER A 166 -15.59 8.27 1.62
C SER A 166 -15.79 8.09 0.12
N TYR A 167 -16.22 6.91 -0.30
CA TYR A 167 -16.86 6.74 -1.60
C TYR A 167 -18.32 7.15 -1.43
N SER A 168 -18.60 8.43 -1.39
CA SER A 168 -19.88 8.94 -1.82
C SER A 168 -19.93 8.77 -3.35
N ARG A 169 -20.48 7.65 -3.82
CA ARG A 169 -20.99 7.61 -5.20
C ARG A 169 -21.99 8.77 -5.30
N PRO A 170 -21.83 9.71 -6.24
CA PRO A 170 -22.96 10.57 -6.56
C PRO A 170 -24.09 9.63 -6.97
N GLY A 171 -25.24 9.77 -6.33
CA GLY A 171 -26.44 9.05 -6.69
C GLY A 171 -26.75 9.26 -8.18
N PRO A 172 -27.51 8.36 -8.83
CA PRO A 172 -27.87 8.52 -10.22
C PRO A 172 -28.54 9.88 -10.38
N VAL A 173 -28.00 10.71 -11.27
CA VAL A 173 -28.62 11.96 -11.68
C VAL A 173 -29.94 11.55 -12.34
N SER A 174 -31.06 11.81 -11.68
CA SER A 174 -32.36 11.68 -12.25
C SER A 174 -32.54 12.73 -13.36
N LEU A 175 -32.37 12.31 -14.61
CA LEU A 175 -32.80 13.10 -15.76
C LEU A 175 -34.31 13.22 -15.69
N GLN A 176 -34.81 14.30 -15.09
CA GLN A 176 -36.21 14.71 -15.30
C GLN A 176 -36.31 15.18 -16.73
N ARG A 177 -37.05 14.41 -17.56
CA ARG A 177 -37.53 14.87 -18.83
C ARG A 177 -38.56 15.97 -18.52
N GLN A 178 -38.29 17.18 -18.96
CA GLN A 178 -39.30 18.21 -19.09
C GLN A 178 -40.10 17.87 -20.37
N GLU A 179 -41.37 17.61 -20.20
CA GLU A 179 -42.37 17.65 -21.26
C GLU A 179 -42.74 19.10 -21.63
#